data_eeadfd0fb523c7f71f8f5fd6513fdb11
#
_entry.id   eeadfd0fb523c7f71f8f5fd6513fdb11
#
_cell.length_a   1.000
_cell.length_b   1.000
_cell.length_c   1.000
_cell.angle_alpha   90.00
_cell.angle_beta   90.00
_cell.angle_gamma   90.00
#
_symmetry.space_group_name_H-M   'P 1'
#
loop_
_entity.id
_entity.type
_entity.pdbx_description
1 polymer ?
#
loop_
_entity_poly.entity_id
_entity_poly.type
_entity_poly.pdbx_seq_one_letter_code
_entity_poly.pdbx_strand_id
1 'polypeptide(L)'
;MQQTDRNEKTGDQKMEKAMQKYLDKAEVLIEALPYIQRFNRKIIVVKYGGSAMVDEELKARVIQDVTLLKLVGFKPIIVHGGGKEISKWVGKVGMEPQFINGLRVTDAETMELAEMVLGKVNKSLVQLVEQLGVRAIGISGKDGGLLKVDKKLADGEDIGFVGDVKEVNADIIYDLLEKDFLPIIAPIGLDDDYNTYNINADDAACAIAKA
;
A
#
# COMPACT_ATOMS: atom_id res chain seq x y z
N MET A 1 38.63 -16.27 -47.23
CA MET A 1 38.96 -16.88 -45.92
C MET A 1 38.97 -15.91 -44.76
N GLN A 2 39.34 -14.63 -44.88
CA GLN A 2 39.36 -13.67 -43.74
C GLN A 2 38.01 -13.07 -43.33
N GLN A 3 36.97 -13.18 -44.14
CA GLN A 3 35.65 -12.59 -43.88
C GLN A 3 34.73 -13.53 -43.07
N THR A 4 34.91 -14.84 -43.16
CA THR A 4 34.21 -15.87 -42.41
C THR A 4 34.67 -15.89 -40.95
N ASP A 5 35.96 -15.75 -40.68
CA ASP A 5 36.55 -15.69 -39.35
C ASP A 5 36.11 -14.46 -38.52
N ARG A 6 35.80 -13.33 -39.18
CA ARG A 6 35.29 -12.13 -38.48
C ARG A 6 33.84 -12.26 -38.08
N ASN A 7 33.01 -12.94 -38.87
CA ASN A 7 31.59 -13.15 -38.54
C ASN A 7 31.38 -14.18 -37.43
N GLU A 8 32.21 -15.23 -37.37
CA GLU A 8 32.15 -16.20 -36.25
C GLU A 8 32.58 -15.58 -34.92
N LYS A 9 33.66 -14.81 -34.88
CA LYS A 9 34.12 -14.11 -33.68
C LYS A 9 33.13 -13.08 -33.17
N THR A 10 32.38 -12.42 -34.05
CA THR A 10 31.30 -11.48 -33.65
C THR A 10 30.05 -12.20 -33.12
N GLY A 11 29.76 -13.41 -33.60
CA GLY A 11 28.70 -14.28 -33.13
C GLY A 11 28.98 -14.80 -31.73
N ASP A 12 30.21 -15.31 -31.51
CA ASP A 12 30.66 -15.82 -30.21
C ASP A 12 30.67 -14.73 -29.13
N GLN A 13 31.15 -13.51 -29.44
CA GLN A 13 31.13 -12.39 -28.52
C GLN A 13 29.71 -11.90 -28.16
N LYS A 14 28.75 -11.98 -29.08
CA LYS A 14 27.34 -11.67 -28.80
C LYS A 14 26.69 -12.72 -27.89
N MET A 15 27.03 -13.99 -28.13
CA MET A 15 26.52 -15.11 -27.31
C MET A 15 27.10 -15.08 -25.90
N GLU A 16 28.39 -14.77 -25.76
CA GLU A 16 29.09 -14.61 -24.50
C GLU A 16 28.52 -13.46 -23.66
N LYS A 17 28.27 -12.29 -24.28
CA LYS A 17 27.60 -11.16 -23.63
C LYS A 17 26.16 -11.48 -23.20
N ALA A 18 25.42 -12.23 -24.01
CA ALA A 18 24.09 -12.67 -23.64
C ALA A 18 24.11 -13.65 -22.47
N MET A 19 25.03 -14.60 -22.48
CA MET A 19 25.23 -15.55 -21.39
C MET A 19 25.62 -14.85 -20.10
N GLN A 20 26.57 -13.89 -20.15
CA GLN A 20 26.98 -13.10 -18.97
C GLN A 20 25.80 -12.37 -18.34
N LYS A 21 24.93 -11.77 -19.13
CA LYS A 21 23.71 -11.11 -18.64
C LYS A 21 22.77 -12.06 -17.88
N TYR A 22 22.70 -13.34 -18.27
CA TYR A 22 21.90 -14.32 -17.54
C TYR A 22 22.60 -14.77 -16.26
N LEU A 23 23.93 -14.91 -16.27
CA LEU A 23 24.71 -15.22 -15.07
C LEU A 23 24.60 -14.11 -14.03
N ASP A 24 24.73 -12.83 -14.45
CA ASP A 24 24.57 -11.67 -13.56
C ASP A 24 23.18 -11.66 -12.88
N LYS A 25 22.12 -11.98 -13.65
CA LYS A 25 20.76 -12.09 -13.08
C LYS A 25 20.61 -13.23 -12.09
N ALA A 26 21.22 -14.39 -12.37
CA ALA A 26 21.20 -15.52 -11.46
C ALA A 26 21.97 -15.21 -10.15
N GLU A 27 23.10 -14.50 -10.27
CA GLU A 27 23.89 -14.07 -9.12
C GLU A 27 23.11 -13.14 -8.20
N VAL A 28 22.41 -12.14 -8.73
CA VAL A 28 21.52 -11.26 -7.95
C VAL A 28 20.43 -12.05 -7.20
N LEU A 29 19.84 -13.08 -7.82
CA LEU A 29 18.86 -13.93 -7.15
C LEU A 29 19.47 -14.78 -6.02
N ILE A 30 20.70 -15.27 -6.22
CA ILE A 30 21.44 -16.03 -5.21
C ILE A 30 21.81 -15.13 -4.03
N GLU A 31 22.23 -13.89 -4.28
CA GLU A 31 22.51 -12.89 -3.23
C GLU A 31 21.26 -12.53 -2.44
N ALA A 32 20.08 -12.53 -3.05
CA ALA A 32 18.80 -12.27 -2.39
C ALA A 32 18.34 -13.43 -1.50
N LEU A 33 18.80 -14.66 -1.74
CA LEU A 33 18.31 -15.88 -1.08
C LEU A 33 18.35 -15.85 0.45
N PRO A 34 19.44 -15.38 1.13
CA PRO A 34 19.47 -15.29 2.60
C PRO A 34 18.40 -14.34 3.16
N TYR A 35 18.09 -13.25 2.45
CA TYR A 35 17.06 -12.31 2.83
C TYR A 35 15.67 -12.92 2.67
N ILE A 36 15.42 -13.60 1.54
CA ILE A 36 14.17 -14.32 1.29
C ILE A 36 13.94 -15.36 2.38
N GLN A 37 14.95 -16.16 2.74
CA GLN A 37 14.86 -17.16 3.80
C GLN A 37 14.58 -16.53 5.17
N ARG A 38 15.29 -15.43 5.51
CA ARG A 38 15.15 -14.74 6.80
C ARG A 38 13.75 -14.16 7.00
N PHE A 39 13.15 -13.62 5.95
CA PHE A 39 11.88 -12.89 5.99
C PHE A 39 10.70 -13.70 5.46
N ASN A 40 10.93 -14.95 5.02
CA ASN A 40 9.86 -15.82 4.57
C ASN A 40 8.77 -15.96 5.65
N ARG A 41 7.51 -15.83 5.25
CA ARG A 41 6.31 -15.83 6.10
C ARG A 41 6.24 -14.71 7.15
N LYS A 42 7.16 -13.74 7.14
CA LYS A 42 7.06 -12.56 8.00
C LYS A 42 6.00 -11.60 7.48
N ILE A 43 5.22 -11.07 8.41
CA ILE A 43 4.23 -10.01 8.10
C ILE A 43 4.98 -8.69 7.98
N ILE A 44 4.67 -7.94 6.93
CA ILE A 44 5.25 -6.63 6.65
C ILE A 44 4.11 -5.66 6.34
N VAL A 45 4.03 -4.59 7.12
CA VAL A 45 3.09 -3.50 6.84
C VAL A 45 3.77 -2.45 5.97
N VAL A 46 3.22 -2.24 4.79
CA VAL A 46 3.68 -1.26 3.81
C VAL A 46 2.72 -0.09 3.80
N LYS A 47 3.16 1.07 4.29
CA LYS A 47 2.38 2.30 4.13
C LYS A 47 2.60 2.85 2.72
N TYR A 48 1.50 3.03 1.99
CA TYR A 48 1.49 3.55 0.63
C TYR A 48 0.75 4.88 0.54
N GLY A 49 1.42 5.94 0.12
CA GLY A 49 0.80 7.27 0.11
C GLY A 49 1.69 8.36 -0.50
N GLY A 50 1.26 9.59 -0.38
CA GLY A 50 2.01 10.76 -0.82
C GLY A 50 2.12 10.91 -2.33
N SER A 51 3.31 11.24 -2.84
CA SER A 51 3.58 11.44 -4.27
C SER A 51 3.47 10.16 -5.08
N ALA A 52 3.78 9.00 -4.49
CA ALA A 52 3.70 7.71 -5.13
C ALA A 52 2.27 7.32 -5.59
N MET A 53 1.24 7.94 -5.01
CA MET A 53 -0.15 7.69 -5.41
C MET A 53 -0.61 8.50 -6.62
N VAL A 54 0.10 9.56 -6.97
CA VAL A 54 -0.29 10.53 -8.01
C VAL A 54 0.39 10.23 -9.34
N ASP A 55 1.58 9.66 -9.26
CA ASP A 55 2.37 9.23 -10.41
C ASP A 55 2.02 7.78 -10.76
N GLU A 56 1.40 7.56 -11.91
CA GLU A 56 0.93 6.24 -12.34
C GLU A 56 2.08 5.25 -12.57
N GLU A 57 3.26 5.71 -13.03
CA GLU A 57 4.42 4.85 -13.21
C GLU A 57 4.99 4.41 -11.87
N LEU A 58 5.15 5.36 -10.92
CA LEU A 58 5.63 5.07 -9.58
C LEU A 58 4.65 4.18 -8.81
N LYS A 59 3.35 4.41 -8.96
CA LYS A 59 2.29 3.57 -8.41
C LYS A 59 2.41 2.13 -8.91
N ALA A 60 2.55 1.94 -10.23
CA ALA A 60 2.69 0.60 -10.81
C ALA A 60 3.94 -0.11 -10.28
N ARG A 61 5.07 0.59 -10.15
CA ARG A 61 6.32 0.03 -9.61
C ARG A 61 6.17 -0.41 -8.15
N VAL A 62 5.61 0.45 -7.29
CA VAL A 62 5.40 0.09 -5.87
C VAL A 62 4.50 -1.13 -5.73
N ILE A 63 3.43 -1.22 -6.52
CA ILE A 63 2.54 -2.39 -6.49
C ILE A 63 3.25 -3.64 -7.01
N GLN A 64 4.09 -3.53 -8.04
CA GLN A 64 4.93 -4.64 -8.50
C GLN A 64 5.88 -5.13 -7.41
N ASP A 65 6.56 -4.21 -6.71
CA ASP A 65 7.50 -4.55 -5.64
C ASP A 65 6.79 -5.26 -4.47
N VAL A 66 5.64 -4.76 -4.02
CA VAL A 66 4.86 -5.41 -2.95
C VAL A 66 4.33 -6.79 -3.41
N THR A 67 3.90 -6.89 -4.66
CA THR A 67 3.46 -8.16 -5.24
C THR A 67 4.62 -9.16 -5.31
N LEU A 68 5.82 -8.71 -5.70
CA LEU A 68 7.03 -9.54 -5.69
C LEU A 68 7.34 -10.05 -4.27
N LEU A 69 7.28 -9.18 -3.24
CA LEU A 69 7.46 -9.60 -1.85
C LEU A 69 6.51 -10.74 -1.47
N LYS A 70 5.23 -10.64 -1.85
CA LYS A 70 4.26 -11.72 -1.62
C LYS A 70 4.65 -13.01 -2.33
N LEU A 71 5.02 -12.93 -3.61
CA LEU A 71 5.38 -14.10 -4.42
C LEU A 71 6.64 -14.82 -3.91
N VAL A 72 7.59 -14.10 -3.30
CA VAL A 72 8.77 -14.71 -2.69
C VAL A 72 8.56 -15.18 -1.24
N GLY A 73 7.31 -15.15 -0.75
CA GLY A 73 6.92 -15.80 0.50
C GLY A 73 6.74 -14.87 1.72
N PHE A 74 6.83 -13.56 1.57
CA PHE A 74 6.43 -12.63 2.61
C PHE A 74 4.91 -12.55 2.74
N LYS A 75 4.42 -11.98 3.85
CA LYS A 75 3.01 -11.67 4.07
C LYS A 75 2.80 -10.14 4.13
N PRO A 76 2.82 -9.43 2.97
CA PRO A 76 2.64 -7.99 2.96
C PRO A 76 1.19 -7.58 3.22
N ILE A 77 1.03 -6.45 3.92
CA ILE A 77 -0.21 -5.73 4.14
C ILE A 77 0.01 -4.32 3.62
N ILE A 78 -0.89 -3.79 2.80
CA ILE A 78 -0.83 -2.41 2.35
C ILE A 78 -1.79 -1.57 3.20
N VAL A 79 -1.31 -0.49 3.80
CA VAL A 79 -2.14 0.58 4.37
C VAL A 79 -1.97 1.80 3.49
N HIS A 80 -3.04 2.22 2.80
CA HIS A 80 -2.92 3.29 1.83
C HIS A 80 -3.44 4.63 2.35
N GLY A 81 -2.88 5.71 1.84
CA GLY A 81 -3.43 7.06 2.01
C GLY A 81 -4.42 7.42 0.90
N GLY A 82 -4.72 8.71 0.79
CA GLY A 82 -5.63 9.24 -0.24
C GLY A 82 -5.80 10.76 -0.16
N GLY A 83 -5.01 11.44 0.67
CA GLY A 83 -5.22 12.87 0.97
C GLY A 83 -5.30 13.77 -0.25
N LYS A 84 -4.48 13.54 -1.29
CA LYS A 84 -4.52 14.31 -2.54
C LYS A 84 -5.80 14.05 -3.35
N GLU A 85 -6.23 12.78 -3.42
CA GLU A 85 -7.48 12.43 -4.10
C GLU A 85 -8.70 12.97 -3.33
N ILE A 86 -8.70 12.93 -1.99
CA ILE A 86 -9.75 13.57 -1.17
C ILE A 86 -9.79 15.07 -1.45
N SER A 87 -8.65 15.78 -1.41
CA SER A 87 -8.60 17.22 -1.72
C SER A 87 -9.14 17.55 -3.11
N LYS A 88 -8.80 16.73 -4.10
CA LYS A 88 -9.29 16.88 -5.47
C LYS A 88 -10.82 16.73 -5.56
N TRP A 89 -11.41 15.78 -4.83
CA TRP A 89 -12.85 15.57 -4.83
C TRP A 89 -13.58 16.63 -4.00
N VAL A 90 -13.05 17.05 -2.86
CA VAL A 90 -13.54 18.18 -2.07
C VAL A 90 -13.61 19.44 -2.95
N GLY A 91 -12.55 19.76 -3.71
CA GLY A 91 -12.59 20.88 -4.65
C GLY A 91 -13.58 20.72 -5.81
N LYS A 92 -13.82 19.49 -6.29
CA LYS A 92 -14.80 19.22 -7.36
C LYS A 92 -16.25 19.46 -6.94
N VAL A 93 -16.58 19.27 -5.67
CA VAL A 93 -17.92 19.58 -5.13
C VAL A 93 -18.05 21.03 -4.65
N GLY A 94 -17.03 21.87 -4.88
CA GLY A 94 -17.05 23.29 -4.56
C GLY A 94 -16.67 23.63 -3.12
N MET A 95 -16.11 22.68 -2.38
CA MET A 95 -15.58 22.89 -1.02
C MET A 95 -14.07 23.18 -1.07
N GLU A 96 -13.56 23.81 -0.01
CA GLU A 96 -12.11 24.05 0.15
C GLU A 96 -11.54 23.11 1.22
N PRO A 97 -10.48 22.30 0.88
CA PRO A 97 -9.85 21.47 1.87
C PRO A 97 -9.08 22.30 2.89
N GLN A 98 -9.37 22.11 4.16
CA GLN A 98 -8.72 22.81 5.28
C GLN A 98 -7.80 21.85 6.04
N PHE A 99 -6.70 22.40 6.59
CA PHE A 99 -5.71 21.64 7.34
C PHE A 99 -5.25 22.42 8.58
N ILE A 100 -5.10 21.72 9.69
CA ILE A 100 -4.48 22.23 10.92
C ILE A 100 -3.34 21.26 11.27
N ASN A 101 -2.10 21.77 11.36
CA ASN A 101 -0.89 20.98 11.66
C ASN A 101 -0.71 19.73 10.78
N GLY A 102 -1.06 19.86 9.48
CA GLY A 102 -0.96 18.74 8.53
C GLY A 102 -2.09 17.73 8.61
N LEU A 103 -2.99 17.85 9.59
CA LEU A 103 -4.22 17.03 9.69
C LEU A 103 -5.35 17.74 8.93
N ARG A 104 -6.14 16.97 8.19
CA ARG A 104 -7.31 17.48 7.48
C ARG A 104 -8.42 17.79 8.46
N VAL A 105 -8.93 19.03 8.45
CA VAL A 105 -10.22 19.32 9.11
C VAL A 105 -11.29 18.54 8.34
N THR A 106 -12.02 17.70 9.06
CA THR A 106 -12.93 16.73 8.47
C THR A 106 -14.30 16.86 9.12
N ASP A 107 -15.13 17.78 8.59
CA ASP A 107 -16.55 17.87 8.95
C ASP A 107 -17.34 16.67 8.41
N ALA A 108 -18.63 16.60 8.67
CA ALA A 108 -19.46 15.46 8.28
C ALA A 108 -19.49 15.26 6.75
N GLU A 109 -19.59 16.34 5.97
CA GLU A 109 -19.61 16.28 4.51
C GLU A 109 -18.25 15.87 3.94
N THR A 110 -17.15 16.40 4.50
CA THR A 110 -15.79 15.98 4.15
C THR A 110 -15.53 14.52 4.52
N MET A 111 -16.12 14.02 5.64
CA MET A 111 -15.95 12.62 6.04
C MET A 111 -16.63 11.67 5.06
N GLU A 112 -17.84 12.00 4.61
CA GLU A 112 -18.56 11.23 3.58
C GLU A 112 -17.74 11.16 2.27
N LEU A 113 -17.22 12.31 1.81
CA LEU A 113 -16.33 12.36 0.64
C LEU A 113 -15.05 11.56 0.85
N ALA A 114 -14.44 11.65 2.02
CA ALA A 114 -13.23 10.91 2.34
C ALA A 114 -13.46 9.39 2.29
N GLU A 115 -14.57 8.91 2.84
CA GLU A 115 -14.94 7.49 2.82
C GLU A 115 -15.15 7.00 1.38
N MET A 116 -15.91 7.71 0.56
CA MET A 116 -16.13 7.38 -0.86
C MET A 116 -14.81 7.33 -1.64
N VAL A 117 -13.96 8.33 -1.46
CA VAL A 117 -12.68 8.46 -2.18
C VAL A 117 -11.70 7.38 -1.75
N LEU A 118 -11.56 7.15 -0.45
CA LEU A 118 -10.68 6.11 0.08
C LEU A 118 -11.15 4.72 -0.35
N GLY A 119 -12.46 4.47 -0.37
CA GLY A 119 -13.04 3.23 -0.90
C GLY A 119 -12.69 3.02 -2.39
N LYS A 120 -12.80 4.06 -3.20
CA LYS A 120 -12.39 4.01 -4.62
C LYS A 120 -10.90 3.72 -4.79
N VAL A 121 -10.04 4.42 -4.04
CA VAL A 121 -8.58 4.19 -4.06
C VAL A 121 -8.28 2.76 -3.66
N ASN A 122 -8.87 2.29 -2.57
CA ASN A 122 -8.72 0.92 -2.08
C ASN A 122 -9.00 -0.11 -3.17
N LYS A 123 -10.16 -0.04 -3.84
CA LYS A 123 -10.54 -0.99 -4.88
C LYS A 123 -9.67 -0.87 -6.14
N SER A 124 -9.16 0.31 -6.46
CA SER A 124 -8.23 0.47 -7.58
C SER A 124 -6.88 -0.23 -7.30
N LEU A 125 -6.40 -0.22 -6.06
CA LEU A 125 -5.19 -0.93 -5.67
C LEU A 125 -5.40 -2.46 -5.70
N VAL A 126 -6.55 -2.94 -5.22
CA VAL A 126 -6.93 -4.36 -5.35
C VAL A 126 -6.85 -4.80 -6.80
N GLN A 127 -7.46 -4.05 -7.71
CA GLN A 127 -7.46 -4.35 -9.14
C GLN A 127 -6.03 -4.44 -9.71
N LEU A 128 -5.13 -3.55 -9.32
CA LEU A 128 -3.74 -3.55 -9.78
C LEU A 128 -2.97 -4.79 -9.29
N VAL A 129 -3.17 -5.20 -8.04
CA VAL A 129 -2.53 -6.40 -7.48
C VAL A 129 -3.08 -7.67 -8.16
N GLU A 130 -4.40 -7.75 -8.37
CA GLU A 130 -5.05 -8.88 -9.05
C GLU A 130 -4.55 -9.02 -10.52
N GLN A 131 -4.31 -7.90 -11.22
CA GLN A 131 -3.72 -7.93 -12.57
C GLN A 131 -2.32 -8.56 -12.62
N LEU A 132 -1.60 -8.57 -11.50
CA LEU A 132 -0.30 -9.23 -11.36
C LEU A 132 -0.40 -10.69 -10.89
N GLY A 133 -1.61 -11.25 -10.84
CA GLY A 133 -1.87 -12.66 -10.50
C GLY A 133 -1.83 -12.97 -9.00
N VAL A 134 -1.89 -11.96 -8.13
CA VAL A 134 -1.93 -12.13 -6.68
C VAL A 134 -3.33 -11.82 -6.15
N ARG A 135 -3.88 -12.72 -5.32
CA ARG A 135 -5.19 -12.52 -4.69
C ARG A 135 -5.11 -11.40 -3.66
N ALA A 136 -5.91 -10.36 -3.85
CA ALA A 136 -5.97 -9.22 -2.95
C ALA A 136 -7.39 -8.97 -2.44
N ILE A 137 -7.49 -8.40 -1.26
CA ILE A 137 -8.78 -7.95 -0.71
C ILE A 137 -8.63 -6.56 -0.11
N GLY A 138 -9.55 -5.68 -0.46
CA GLY A 138 -9.60 -4.33 0.08
C GLY A 138 -10.63 -4.23 1.19
N ILE A 139 -10.18 -3.79 2.35
CA ILE A 139 -10.99 -3.52 3.54
C ILE A 139 -10.69 -2.12 4.08
N SER A 140 -11.49 -1.66 5.02
CA SER A 140 -11.22 -0.47 5.82
C SER A 140 -11.07 -0.86 7.29
N GLY A 141 -10.68 0.05 8.14
CA GLY A 141 -10.66 -0.18 9.58
C GLY A 141 -12.05 -0.43 10.20
N LYS A 142 -13.14 -0.19 9.46
CA LYS A 142 -14.51 -0.51 9.87
C LYS A 142 -14.81 -2.01 9.81
N ASP A 143 -14.17 -2.72 8.84
CA ASP A 143 -14.44 -4.13 8.59
C ASP A 143 -13.88 -4.99 9.72
N GLY A 144 -14.72 -5.86 10.27
CA GLY A 144 -14.35 -6.72 11.40
C GLY A 144 -13.98 -5.96 12.69
N GLY A 145 -14.31 -4.67 12.78
CA GLY A 145 -13.89 -3.84 13.91
C GLY A 145 -12.37 -3.66 13.99
N LEU A 146 -11.69 -3.66 12.84
CA LEU A 146 -10.23 -3.64 12.75
C LEU A 146 -9.59 -2.44 13.44
N LEU A 147 -10.14 -1.22 13.25
CA LEU A 147 -9.60 0.00 13.85
C LEU A 147 -10.68 0.71 14.70
N LYS A 148 -10.52 0.66 16.01
CA LYS A 148 -11.26 1.53 16.93
C LYS A 148 -10.49 2.80 17.21
N VAL A 149 -11.19 3.92 17.27
CA VAL A 149 -10.60 5.25 17.42
C VAL A 149 -11.25 6.05 18.53
N ASP A 150 -10.47 6.94 19.12
CA ASP A 150 -10.95 8.09 19.84
C ASP A 150 -10.85 9.33 18.94
N LYS A 151 -11.66 10.36 19.19
CA LYS A 151 -11.63 11.61 18.45
C LYS A 151 -10.28 12.31 18.66
N LYS A 152 -9.59 12.68 17.58
CA LYS A 152 -8.33 13.40 17.60
C LYS A 152 -8.55 14.91 17.60
N LEU A 153 -7.84 15.62 18.46
CA LEU A 153 -7.76 17.07 18.48
C LEU A 153 -6.42 17.52 17.85
N ALA A 154 -6.39 18.68 17.22
CA ALA A 154 -5.17 19.33 16.77
C ALA A 154 -4.87 20.52 17.69
N ASP A 155 -3.82 20.42 18.52
CA ASP A 155 -3.45 21.43 19.55
C ASP A 155 -4.63 21.84 20.46
N GLY A 156 -5.52 20.91 20.75
CA GLY A 156 -6.72 21.12 21.56
C GLY A 156 -7.93 21.64 20.77
N GLU A 157 -7.79 21.89 19.48
CA GLU A 157 -8.88 22.28 18.59
C GLU A 157 -9.61 21.08 18.02
N ASP A 158 -10.93 21.16 17.93
CA ASP A 158 -11.78 20.17 17.29
C ASP A 158 -11.64 20.26 15.76
N ILE A 159 -11.09 19.22 15.15
CA ILE A 159 -10.90 19.11 13.70
C ILE A 159 -11.93 18.18 13.02
N GLY A 160 -13.04 17.89 13.71
CA GLY A 160 -14.14 17.08 13.20
C GLY A 160 -13.90 15.58 13.35
N PHE A 161 -14.24 14.83 12.29
CA PHE A 161 -14.17 13.37 12.27
C PHE A 161 -12.75 12.88 11.90
N VAL A 162 -11.78 13.25 12.71
CA VAL A 162 -10.40 12.75 12.65
C VAL A 162 -10.17 11.84 13.86
N GLY A 163 -9.70 10.61 13.59
CA GLY A 163 -9.52 9.58 14.62
C GLY A 163 -8.06 9.36 14.97
N ASP A 164 -7.82 9.08 16.25
CA ASP A 164 -6.59 8.50 16.77
C ASP A 164 -6.83 7.03 17.11
N VAL A 165 -5.95 6.14 16.68
CA VAL A 165 -6.19 4.69 16.83
C VAL A 165 -6.03 4.31 18.31
N LYS A 166 -7.11 3.83 18.91
CA LYS A 166 -7.21 3.36 20.29
C LYS A 166 -6.91 1.87 20.42
N GLU A 167 -7.50 1.08 19.52
CA GLU A 167 -7.41 -0.38 19.52
C GLU A 167 -7.36 -0.93 18.10
N VAL A 168 -6.60 -2.00 17.88
CA VAL A 168 -6.54 -2.74 16.62
C VAL A 168 -6.98 -4.17 16.87
N ASN A 169 -8.07 -4.59 16.22
CA ASN A 169 -8.46 -6.00 16.18
C ASN A 169 -7.86 -6.64 14.91
N ALA A 170 -6.71 -7.28 15.04
CA ALA A 170 -5.98 -7.84 13.92
C ALA A 170 -6.50 -9.20 13.43
N ASP A 171 -7.52 -9.80 14.03
CA ASP A 171 -8.02 -11.14 13.70
C ASP A 171 -8.38 -11.26 12.22
N ILE A 172 -9.10 -10.28 11.66
CA ILE A 172 -9.46 -10.27 10.24
C ILE A 172 -8.23 -10.25 9.34
N ILE A 173 -7.15 -9.58 9.74
CA ILE A 173 -5.89 -9.54 8.97
C ILE A 173 -5.25 -10.93 8.97
N TYR A 174 -5.16 -11.59 10.12
CA TYR A 174 -4.60 -12.94 10.23
C TYR A 174 -5.40 -13.94 9.40
N ASP A 175 -6.74 -13.90 9.45
CA ASP A 175 -7.62 -14.75 8.65
C ASP A 175 -7.38 -14.57 7.13
N LEU A 176 -7.21 -13.34 6.69
CA LEU A 176 -6.93 -13.04 5.29
C LEU A 176 -5.55 -13.53 4.86
N LEU A 177 -4.53 -13.32 5.71
CA LEU A 177 -3.17 -13.79 5.45
C LEU A 177 -3.06 -15.32 5.44
N GLU A 178 -3.84 -16.02 6.26
CA GLU A 178 -3.91 -17.50 6.27
C GLU A 178 -4.54 -18.05 4.99
N LYS A 179 -5.55 -17.34 4.46
CA LYS A 179 -6.21 -17.68 3.18
C LYS A 179 -5.43 -17.18 1.96
N ASP A 180 -4.19 -16.75 2.18
CA ASP A 180 -3.27 -16.28 1.15
C ASP A 180 -3.72 -15.03 0.39
N PHE A 181 -4.52 -14.16 1.00
CA PHE A 181 -4.80 -12.84 0.46
C PHE A 181 -3.69 -11.84 0.77
N LEU A 182 -3.61 -10.78 -0.03
CA LEU A 182 -2.89 -9.55 0.27
C LEU A 182 -3.93 -8.51 0.74
N PRO A 183 -3.97 -8.19 2.06
CA PRO A 183 -4.90 -7.18 2.57
C PRO A 183 -4.46 -5.78 2.17
N ILE A 184 -5.43 -4.96 1.71
CA ILE A 184 -5.23 -3.55 1.37
C ILE A 184 -6.22 -2.75 2.22
N ILE A 185 -5.70 -1.90 3.11
CA ILE A 185 -6.48 -1.29 4.19
C ILE A 185 -6.62 0.21 3.95
N ALA A 186 -7.85 0.70 3.92
CA ALA A 186 -8.16 2.11 3.95
C ALA A 186 -8.19 2.61 5.41
N PRO A 187 -7.57 3.76 5.72
CA PRO A 187 -7.42 4.27 7.08
C PRO A 187 -8.69 4.99 7.56
N ILE A 188 -9.75 4.23 7.75
CA ILE A 188 -11.04 4.67 8.28
C ILE A 188 -11.35 3.78 9.47
N GLY A 189 -11.76 4.36 10.59
CA GLY A 189 -12.11 3.62 11.80
C GLY A 189 -13.46 4.02 12.37
N LEU A 190 -13.86 3.35 13.44
CA LEU A 190 -15.09 3.61 14.20
C LEU A 190 -14.77 3.95 15.62
N ASP A 191 -15.52 4.90 16.21
CA ASP A 191 -15.55 5.08 17.65
C ASP A 191 -16.48 4.05 18.34
N ASP A 192 -16.63 4.16 19.66
CA ASP A 192 -17.50 3.25 20.43
C ASP A 192 -19.00 3.42 20.12
N ASP A 193 -19.39 4.56 19.51
CA ASP A 193 -20.76 4.86 19.06
C ASP A 193 -20.97 4.53 17.56
N TYR A 194 -19.99 3.89 16.92
CA TYR A 194 -19.97 3.55 15.49
C TYR A 194 -19.96 4.74 14.53
N ASN A 195 -19.55 5.92 14.99
CA ASN A 195 -19.27 7.03 14.08
C ASN A 195 -18.00 6.77 13.28
N THR A 196 -18.01 7.20 12.01
CA THR A 196 -16.88 7.00 11.10
C THR A 196 -15.84 8.11 11.21
N TYR A 197 -14.57 7.76 11.28
CA TYR A 197 -13.46 8.69 11.40
C TYR A 197 -12.41 8.46 10.32
N ASN A 198 -11.88 9.55 9.77
CA ASN A 198 -10.70 9.55 8.93
C ASN A 198 -9.44 9.46 9.79
N ILE A 199 -8.56 8.52 9.49
CA ILE A 199 -7.31 8.31 10.24
C ILE A 199 -6.14 8.71 9.37
N ASN A 200 -5.09 9.26 9.98
CA ASN A 200 -3.82 9.44 9.28
C ASN A 200 -3.25 8.06 8.88
N ALA A 201 -2.89 7.89 7.61
CA ALA A 201 -2.45 6.59 7.11
C ALA A 201 -1.14 6.09 7.74
N ASP A 202 -0.25 7.00 8.18
CA ASP A 202 0.97 6.64 8.88
C ASP A 202 0.65 6.13 10.29
N ASP A 203 -0.29 6.82 10.99
CA ASP A 203 -0.76 6.42 12.32
C ASP A 203 -1.45 5.04 12.25
N ALA A 204 -2.33 4.83 11.26
CA ALA A 204 -2.99 3.54 11.04
C ALA A 204 -2.00 2.41 10.73
N ALA A 205 -1.02 2.67 9.85
CA ALA A 205 0.01 1.69 9.52
C ALA A 205 0.87 1.32 10.72
N CYS A 206 1.27 2.32 11.53
CA CYS A 206 2.03 2.09 12.76
C CYS A 206 1.22 1.29 13.79
N ALA A 207 -0.07 1.60 13.97
CA ALA A 207 -0.93 0.87 14.89
C ALA A 207 -1.09 -0.61 14.47
N ILE A 208 -1.39 -0.87 13.19
CA ILE A 208 -1.51 -2.22 12.63
C ILE A 208 -0.17 -2.99 12.75
N ALA A 209 0.96 -2.32 12.54
CA ALA A 209 2.27 -2.98 12.64
C ALA A 209 2.68 -3.34 14.07
N LYS A 210 2.06 -2.73 15.08
CA LYS A 210 2.30 -3.01 16.50
C LYS A 210 1.39 -4.12 17.05
N ALA A 211 0.23 -4.33 16.44
CA ALA A 211 -0.75 -5.35 16.82
C ALA A 211 -0.37 -6.72 16.27
#